data_70cca389e4f68c1ee85de926c980d645
#
_entry.id   70cca389e4f68c1ee85de926c980d645
#
_cell.length_a   1.000
_cell.length_b   1.000
_cell.length_c   1.000
_cell.angle_alpha   90.00
_cell.angle_beta   90.00
_cell.angle_gamma   90.00
#
_symmetry.space_group_name_H-M   'P 1'
#
loop_
_entity.id
_entity.type
_entity.pdbx_description
1 polymer ?
#
loop_
_entity_poly.entity_id
_entity_poly.type
_entity_poly.pdbx_seq_one_letter_code
_entity_poly.pdbx_strand_id
1 'polypeptide(L)'
;SFSYNVYQLVGSVNPDIRVIRNDECSVDEIRAMNPSHIILSPGPGRPDKAGVCENVIRELGGRIPILGICLGHQAICEVAGAIVTYASHLMHGKQSLATLDTDSVLFRGMKKVITVARYHSLVADPQTIPAELKVTAVTEDGEVMAVEQTEKQIYGVQFHPESVLTPDGRQIIVNFLQTQKGEGRNMIKEAVAKLVKNEDIGYDMAKTVMDEIMSGEASDILKSAYLTALSQKGETIEEITGSAEEMRKFGRKLGAEVEALEIVGTGGDGSNSFNISTTASIVISAAGVPVAK
;
A
#
# COMPACT_ATOMS: atom_id res chain seq x y z
N SER A 1 17.55 -19.31 5.93
CA SER A 1 16.26 -19.28 5.22
C SER A 1 16.31 -18.23 4.10
N PHE A 2 15.50 -18.38 3.07
CA PHE A 2 15.44 -17.47 1.92
C PHE A 2 15.20 -16.01 2.33
N SER A 3 14.37 -15.76 3.32
CA SER A 3 14.11 -14.40 3.85
C SER A 3 15.38 -13.71 4.35
N TYR A 4 16.30 -14.44 4.95
CA TYR A 4 17.57 -13.88 5.39
C TYR A 4 18.50 -13.54 4.21
N ASN A 5 18.49 -14.34 3.16
CA ASN A 5 19.23 -14.06 1.94
C ASN A 5 18.66 -12.80 1.22
N VAL A 6 17.34 -12.64 1.21
CA VAL A 6 16.70 -11.41 0.71
C VAL A 6 17.19 -10.21 1.53
N TYR A 7 17.19 -10.31 2.87
CA TYR A 7 17.70 -9.26 3.74
C TYR A 7 19.15 -8.89 3.40
N GLN A 8 20.03 -9.88 3.20
CA GLN A 8 21.43 -9.63 2.84
C GLN A 8 21.56 -8.98 1.45
N LEU A 9 20.82 -9.46 0.46
CA LEU A 9 20.85 -8.92 -0.89
C LEU A 9 20.39 -7.46 -0.90
N VAL A 10 19.24 -7.15 -0.27
CA VAL A 10 18.72 -5.78 -0.17
C VAL A 10 19.66 -4.90 0.63
N GLY A 11 20.22 -5.40 1.74
CA GLY A 11 21.18 -4.71 2.59
C GLY A 11 22.49 -4.36 1.88
N SER A 12 22.86 -5.13 0.85
CA SER A 12 24.02 -4.80 -0.01
C SER A 12 23.77 -3.59 -0.91
N VAL A 13 22.53 -3.17 -1.10
CA VAL A 13 22.11 -2.04 -1.92
C VAL A 13 21.69 -0.87 -1.05
N ASN A 14 20.86 -1.12 -0.04
CA ASN A 14 20.41 -0.15 0.95
C ASN A 14 20.44 -0.78 2.34
N PRO A 15 21.28 -0.31 3.27
CA PRO A 15 21.42 -0.86 4.62
C PRO A 15 20.28 -0.47 5.57
N ASP A 16 19.45 0.52 5.22
CA ASP A 16 18.31 0.94 6.03
C ASP A 16 17.13 0.00 5.82
N ILE A 17 17.17 -1.15 6.49
CA ILE A 17 16.18 -2.21 6.38
C ILE A 17 15.60 -2.55 7.75
N ARG A 18 14.28 -2.66 7.81
CA ARG A 18 13.56 -3.27 8.92
C ARG A 18 12.93 -4.58 8.48
N VAL A 19 13.19 -5.65 9.21
CA VAL A 19 12.55 -6.95 8.98
C VAL A 19 11.45 -7.15 10.02
N ILE A 20 10.26 -7.51 9.54
CA ILE A 20 9.06 -7.74 10.35
C ILE A 20 8.46 -9.07 9.94
N ARG A 21 8.00 -9.87 10.89
CA ARG A 21 7.27 -11.09 10.60
C ARG A 21 5.85 -10.75 10.13
N ASN A 22 5.31 -11.59 9.26
CA ASN A 22 3.98 -11.41 8.67
C ASN A 22 2.81 -11.49 9.68
N ASP A 23 3.08 -11.86 10.93
CA ASP A 23 2.14 -11.97 12.04
C ASP A 23 2.43 -10.98 13.18
N GLU A 24 3.43 -10.09 13.02
CA GLU A 24 3.93 -9.21 14.08
C GLU A 24 3.27 -7.83 14.10
N CYS A 25 2.87 -7.33 12.92
CA CYS A 25 2.32 -5.98 12.76
C CYS A 25 1.04 -6.00 11.91
N SER A 26 0.13 -5.09 12.22
CA SER A 26 -1.01 -4.75 11.37
C SER A 26 -0.58 -3.86 10.18
N VAL A 27 -1.45 -3.72 9.18
CA VAL A 27 -1.20 -2.82 8.03
C VAL A 27 -1.06 -1.37 8.49
N ASP A 28 -1.86 -0.95 9.48
CA ASP A 28 -1.80 0.41 10.02
C ASP A 28 -0.47 0.70 10.72
N GLU A 29 0.08 -0.27 11.45
CA GLU A 29 1.40 -0.14 12.07
C GLU A 29 2.50 -0.08 11.01
N ILE A 30 2.41 -0.88 9.94
CA ILE A 30 3.33 -0.81 8.79
C ILE A 30 3.23 0.55 8.11
N ARG A 31 2.01 1.05 7.88
CA ARG A 31 1.76 2.39 7.32
C ARG A 31 2.38 3.48 8.19
N ALA A 32 2.21 3.41 9.52
CA ALA A 32 2.77 4.37 10.47
C ALA A 32 4.31 4.39 10.50
N MET A 33 4.97 3.28 10.14
CA MET A 33 6.43 3.24 9.96
C MET A 33 6.90 4.02 8.74
N ASN A 34 5.99 4.35 7.84
CA ASN A 34 6.23 5.12 6.62
C ASN A 34 7.42 4.60 5.76
N PRO A 35 7.48 3.29 5.42
CA PRO A 35 8.60 2.76 4.64
C PRO A 35 8.62 3.36 3.23
N SER A 36 9.82 3.50 2.66
CA SER A 36 9.96 3.92 1.26
C SER A 36 9.57 2.83 0.26
N HIS A 37 9.78 1.57 0.65
CA HIS A 37 9.50 0.37 -0.15
C HIS A 37 9.08 -0.77 0.77
N ILE A 38 8.31 -1.71 0.25
CA ILE A 38 7.94 -2.94 0.95
C ILE A 38 8.37 -4.14 0.10
N ILE A 39 9.03 -5.12 0.73
CA ILE A 39 9.36 -6.40 0.10
C ILE A 39 8.64 -7.52 0.85
N LEU A 40 7.77 -8.24 0.15
CA LEU A 40 7.11 -9.43 0.64
C LEU A 40 7.99 -10.64 0.31
N SER A 41 8.63 -11.20 1.33
CA SER A 41 9.66 -12.22 1.19
C SER A 41 9.09 -13.59 0.84
N PRO A 42 9.93 -14.54 0.34
CA PRO A 42 9.55 -15.93 0.22
C PRO A 42 9.11 -16.53 1.56
N GLY A 43 8.20 -17.50 1.50
CA GLY A 43 7.71 -18.22 2.67
C GLY A 43 7.09 -19.57 2.30
N PRO A 44 6.78 -20.40 3.29
CA PRO A 44 6.08 -21.67 3.09
C PRO A 44 4.57 -21.48 2.97
N GLY A 45 3.91 -22.44 2.36
CA GLY A 45 2.45 -22.52 2.30
C GLY A 45 1.84 -21.81 1.12
N ARG A 46 0.62 -21.33 1.30
CA ARG A 46 -0.17 -20.62 0.28
C ARG A 46 -0.29 -19.14 0.64
N PRO A 47 -0.53 -18.25 -0.36
CA PRO A 47 -0.63 -16.81 -0.12
C PRO A 47 -1.72 -16.42 0.89
N ASP A 48 -2.89 -17.06 0.85
CA ASP A 48 -4.01 -16.83 1.77
C ASP A 48 -3.66 -17.12 3.25
N LYS A 49 -2.56 -17.81 3.51
CA LYS A 49 -2.02 -18.11 4.84
C LYS A 49 -0.79 -17.27 5.21
N ALA A 50 -0.44 -16.30 4.38
CA ALA A 50 0.75 -15.47 4.57
C ALA A 50 0.54 -14.27 5.51
N GLY A 51 -0.38 -14.35 6.46
CA GLY A 51 -0.64 -13.29 7.45
C GLY A 51 -1.09 -11.98 6.82
N VAL A 52 -0.41 -10.89 7.12
CA VAL A 52 -0.78 -9.53 6.68
C VAL A 52 -0.48 -9.26 5.19
N CYS A 53 0.23 -10.14 4.48
CA CYS A 53 0.80 -9.86 3.16
C CYS A 53 -0.25 -9.39 2.13
N GLU A 54 -1.39 -10.08 2.02
CA GLU A 54 -2.42 -9.69 1.06
C GLU A 54 -3.07 -8.33 1.41
N ASN A 55 -3.28 -8.06 2.69
CA ASN A 55 -3.84 -6.77 3.13
C ASN A 55 -2.85 -5.63 2.86
N VAL A 56 -1.55 -5.86 3.02
CA VAL A 56 -0.49 -4.91 2.62
C VAL A 56 -0.60 -4.59 1.13
N ILE A 57 -0.77 -5.59 0.27
CA ILE A 57 -0.91 -5.38 -1.18
C ILE A 57 -2.17 -4.55 -1.48
N ARG A 58 -3.32 -4.90 -0.88
CA ARG A 58 -4.60 -4.22 -1.12
C ARG A 58 -4.61 -2.78 -0.64
N GLU A 59 -4.04 -2.50 0.54
CA GLU A 59 -4.19 -1.21 1.22
C GLU A 59 -3.01 -0.26 0.97
N LEU A 60 -1.81 -0.78 0.71
CA LEU A 60 -0.60 0.03 0.51
C LEU A 60 -0.13 0.05 -0.95
N GLY A 61 -0.66 -0.82 -1.82
CA GLY A 61 -0.40 -0.78 -3.26
C GLY A 61 -0.87 0.54 -3.88
N GLY A 62 -0.02 1.17 -4.68
CA GLY A 62 -0.25 2.51 -5.25
C GLY A 62 0.23 3.66 -4.37
N ARG A 63 0.55 3.39 -3.10
CA ARG A 63 1.09 4.36 -2.15
C ARG A 63 2.58 4.13 -1.89
N ILE A 64 2.93 2.88 -1.72
CA ILE A 64 4.30 2.44 -1.44
C ILE A 64 4.65 1.38 -2.47
N PRO A 65 5.82 1.46 -3.14
CA PRO A 65 6.26 0.41 -4.05
C PRO A 65 6.37 -0.93 -3.32
N ILE A 66 5.78 -1.97 -3.90
CA ILE A 66 5.74 -3.32 -3.31
C ILE A 66 6.42 -4.30 -4.27
N LEU A 67 7.38 -5.08 -3.78
CA LEU A 67 7.97 -6.22 -4.47
C LEU A 67 7.60 -7.51 -3.75
N GLY A 68 6.92 -8.42 -4.44
CA GLY A 68 6.69 -9.79 -3.97
C GLY A 68 7.70 -10.76 -4.55
N ILE A 69 8.32 -11.60 -3.70
CA ILE A 69 9.26 -12.63 -4.11
C ILE A 69 8.66 -14.00 -3.78
N CYS A 70 8.56 -14.89 -4.75
CA CYS A 70 8.01 -16.25 -4.65
C CYS A 70 6.61 -16.26 -4.02
N LEU A 71 6.44 -16.53 -2.73
CA LEU A 71 5.16 -16.46 -2.03
C LEU A 71 4.54 -15.05 -2.12
N GLY A 72 5.36 -13.99 -2.00
CA GLY A 72 4.90 -12.61 -2.16
C GLY A 72 4.40 -12.30 -3.57
N HIS A 73 5.02 -12.86 -4.62
CA HIS A 73 4.53 -12.79 -5.99
C HIS A 73 3.17 -13.49 -6.16
N GLN A 74 3.04 -14.69 -5.57
CA GLN A 74 1.79 -15.44 -5.60
C GLN A 74 0.66 -14.66 -4.89
N ALA A 75 0.96 -14.01 -3.76
CA ALA A 75 0.01 -13.14 -3.07
C ALA A 75 -0.43 -11.95 -3.94
N ILE A 76 0.48 -11.35 -4.70
CA ILE A 76 0.15 -10.28 -5.67
C ILE A 76 -0.82 -10.81 -6.74
N CYS A 77 -0.54 -11.97 -7.30
CA CYS A 77 -1.39 -12.59 -8.31
C CYS A 77 -2.78 -12.92 -7.75
N GLU A 78 -2.86 -13.50 -6.55
CA GLU A 78 -4.14 -13.86 -5.90
C GLU A 78 -4.97 -12.62 -5.53
N VAL A 79 -4.35 -11.56 -5.02
CA VAL A 79 -5.02 -10.27 -4.74
C VAL A 79 -5.56 -9.63 -6.02
N ALA A 80 -4.87 -9.78 -7.15
CA ALA A 80 -5.33 -9.31 -8.45
C ALA A 80 -6.46 -10.17 -9.04
N GLY A 81 -6.75 -11.34 -8.46
CA GLY A 81 -7.82 -12.26 -8.92
C GLY A 81 -7.32 -13.43 -9.76
N ALA A 82 -6.02 -13.61 -9.91
CA ALA A 82 -5.46 -14.79 -10.56
C ALA A 82 -5.53 -16.02 -9.65
N ILE A 83 -5.56 -17.20 -10.26
CA ILE A 83 -5.57 -18.48 -9.54
C ILE A 83 -4.12 -18.95 -9.31
N VAL A 84 -3.78 -19.23 -8.05
CA VAL A 84 -2.50 -19.87 -7.71
C VAL A 84 -2.70 -21.37 -7.60
N THR A 85 -2.03 -22.12 -8.46
CA THR A 85 -2.16 -23.56 -8.63
C THR A 85 -0.80 -24.28 -8.54
N TYR A 86 -0.80 -25.60 -8.66
CA TYR A 86 0.43 -26.36 -8.68
C TYR A 86 1.17 -26.17 -10.00
N ALA A 87 2.49 -26.02 -9.92
CA ALA A 87 3.37 -26.02 -11.08
C ALA A 87 3.30 -27.36 -11.82
N SER A 88 3.44 -27.34 -13.13
CA SER A 88 3.50 -28.55 -13.96
C SER A 88 4.68 -29.47 -13.59
N HIS A 89 5.75 -28.87 -13.08
CA HIS A 89 6.94 -29.58 -12.59
C HIS A 89 7.38 -29.02 -11.24
N LEU A 90 7.71 -29.91 -10.32
CA LEU A 90 8.28 -29.50 -9.04
C LEU A 90 9.67 -28.89 -9.26
N MET A 91 9.78 -27.59 -8.91
CA MET A 91 11.02 -26.85 -9.00
C MET A 91 11.62 -26.65 -7.61
N HIS A 92 12.75 -27.30 -7.35
CA HIS A 92 13.44 -27.14 -6.08
C HIS A 92 14.96 -27.04 -6.32
N GLY A 93 15.49 -25.83 -6.25
CA GLY A 93 16.90 -25.56 -6.51
C GLY A 93 17.34 -25.76 -7.97
N LYS A 94 16.39 -25.55 -8.90
CA LYS A 94 16.67 -25.66 -10.35
C LYS A 94 16.82 -24.28 -10.98
N GLN A 95 17.68 -24.23 -11.99
CA GLN A 95 17.78 -23.04 -12.86
C GLN A 95 16.89 -23.19 -14.08
N SER A 96 16.32 -22.09 -14.52
CA SER A 96 15.61 -21.96 -15.80
C SER A 96 16.03 -20.68 -16.49
N LEU A 97 15.86 -20.63 -17.81
CA LEU A 97 15.96 -19.39 -18.55
C LEU A 97 14.61 -18.68 -18.52
N ALA A 98 14.61 -17.40 -18.16
CA ALA A 98 13.46 -16.56 -18.19
C ALA A 98 13.63 -15.47 -19.25
N THR A 99 12.63 -15.33 -20.12
CA THR A 99 12.56 -14.24 -21.09
C THR A 99 11.87 -13.05 -20.45
N LEU A 100 12.54 -11.92 -20.44
CA LEU A 100 12.13 -10.69 -19.76
C LEU A 100 11.53 -9.67 -20.74
N ASP A 101 10.54 -8.95 -20.26
CA ASP A 101 10.17 -7.65 -20.82
C ASP A 101 11.10 -6.57 -20.27
N THR A 102 12.06 -6.13 -21.07
CA THR A 102 13.08 -5.16 -20.64
C THR A 102 12.57 -3.73 -20.51
N ASP A 103 11.33 -3.47 -20.93
CA ASP A 103 10.64 -2.19 -20.70
C ASP A 103 10.00 -2.12 -19.32
N SER A 104 9.87 -3.27 -18.63
CA SER A 104 9.45 -3.36 -17.23
C SER A 104 10.43 -2.65 -16.31
N VAL A 105 9.89 -2.05 -15.25
CA VAL A 105 10.69 -1.34 -14.24
C VAL A 105 11.77 -2.23 -13.64
N LEU A 106 11.42 -3.47 -13.26
CA LEU A 106 12.36 -4.39 -12.63
C LEU A 106 13.51 -4.82 -13.54
N PHE A 107 13.27 -4.86 -14.86
CA PHE A 107 14.22 -5.45 -15.82
C PHE A 107 14.89 -4.42 -16.72
N ARG A 108 14.71 -3.15 -16.42
CA ARG A 108 15.35 -2.06 -17.18
C ARG A 108 16.87 -2.20 -17.18
N GLY A 109 17.45 -2.14 -18.36
CA GLY A 109 18.90 -2.26 -18.56
C GLY A 109 19.47 -3.67 -18.43
N MET A 110 18.60 -4.69 -18.28
CA MET A 110 19.00 -6.10 -18.21
C MET A 110 18.97 -6.77 -19.60
N LYS A 111 19.58 -7.95 -19.68
CA LYS A 111 19.49 -8.81 -20.89
C LYS A 111 18.06 -9.34 -21.03
N LYS A 112 17.63 -9.56 -22.28
CA LYS A 112 16.30 -10.12 -22.58
C LYS A 112 16.08 -11.53 -22.00
N VAL A 113 17.13 -12.31 -21.85
CA VAL A 113 17.08 -13.67 -21.26
C VAL A 113 18.09 -13.74 -20.13
N ILE A 114 17.65 -14.18 -18.98
CA ILE A 114 18.50 -14.39 -17.79
C ILE A 114 18.27 -15.78 -17.19
N THR A 115 19.26 -16.25 -16.43
CA THR A 115 19.13 -17.44 -15.60
C THR A 115 18.51 -17.11 -14.26
N VAL A 116 17.47 -17.84 -13.87
CA VAL A 116 16.75 -17.64 -12.60
C VAL A 116 16.67 -18.92 -11.78
N ALA A 117 16.77 -18.79 -10.47
CA ALA A 117 16.64 -19.90 -9.51
C ALA A 117 15.17 -20.09 -9.12
N ARG A 118 14.68 -21.32 -9.20
CA ARG A 118 13.31 -21.70 -8.89
C ARG A 118 13.24 -22.65 -7.69
N TYR A 119 12.40 -22.33 -6.71
CA TYR A 119 12.21 -23.13 -5.47
C TYR A 119 10.73 -23.21 -5.10
N HIS A 120 9.85 -23.40 -6.07
CA HIS A 120 8.40 -23.34 -5.86
C HIS A 120 7.68 -24.58 -6.38
N SER A 121 6.58 -24.94 -5.74
CA SER A 121 5.61 -25.93 -6.17
C SER A 121 4.30 -25.33 -6.64
N LEU A 122 4.08 -24.02 -6.37
CA LEU A 122 2.91 -23.25 -6.77
C LEU A 122 3.31 -22.16 -7.75
N VAL A 123 2.41 -21.86 -8.68
CA VAL A 123 2.56 -20.81 -9.72
C VAL A 123 1.21 -20.13 -9.95
N ALA A 124 1.25 -18.90 -10.46
CA ALA A 124 0.05 -18.27 -10.99
C ALA A 124 -0.34 -18.93 -12.33
N ASP A 125 -1.60 -19.30 -12.47
CA ASP A 125 -2.15 -19.81 -13.73
C ASP A 125 -2.16 -18.70 -14.78
N PRO A 126 -1.38 -18.81 -15.87
CA PRO A 126 -1.27 -17.76 -16.89
C PRO A 126 -2.62 -17.35 -17.52
N GLN A 127 -3.59 -18.29 -17.56
CA GLN A 127 -4.88 -18.06 -18.18
C GLN A 127 -5.84 -17.22 -17.30
N THR A 128 -5.50 -17.08 -16.02
CA THR A 128 -6.33 -16.38 -15.04
C THR A 128 -5.80 -15.01 -14.66
N ILE A 129 -4.62 -14.62 -15.16
CA ILE A 129 -4.01 -13.33 -14.86
C ILE A 129 -4.84 -12.22 -15.52
N PRO A 130 -5.39 -11.26 -14.73
CA PRO A 130 -6.22 -10.20 -15.27
C PRO A 130 -5.39 -9.17 -16.06
N ALA A 131 -6.06 -8.42 -16.95
CA ALA A 131 -5.40 -7.48 -17.86
C ALA A 131 -4.62 -6.34 -17.18
N GLU A 132 -5.03 -5.96 -15.97
CA GLU A 132 -4.35 -4.95 -15.16
C GLU A 132 -3.03 -5.43 -14.55
N LEU A 133 -2.77 -6.73 -14.54
CA LEU A 133 -1.53 -7.32 -14.05
C LEU A 133 -0.70 -7.84 -15.24
N LYS A 134 0.22 -7.02 -15.70
CA LYS A 134 1.07 -7.33 -16.86
C LYS A 134 2.08 -8.43 -16.51
N VAL A 135 2.15 -9.49 -17.32
CA VAL A 135 3.22 -10.48 -17.26
C VAL A 135 4.49 -9.90 -17.86
N THR A 136 5.60 -9.89 -17.12
CA THR A 136 6.87 -9.26 -17.51
C THR A 136 8.04 -10.23 -17.60
N ALA A 137 7.86 -11.50 -17.19
CA ALA A 137 8.82 -12.57 -17.45
C ALA A 137 8.12 -13.91 -17.54
N VAL A 138 8.60 -14.77 -18.44
CA VAL A 138 8.11 -16.14 -18.63
C VAL A 138 9.29 -17.09 -18.91
N THR A 139 9.15 -18.35 -18.52
CA THR A 139 10.06 -19.43 -18.93
C THR A 139 9.66 -20.02 -20.28
N GLU A 140 10.53 -20.88 -20.87
CA GLU A 140 10.25 -21.54 -22.16
C GLU A 140 8.98 -22.42 -22.09
N ASP A 141 8.70 -23.02 -20.94
CA ASP A 141 7.51 -23.83 -20.69
C ASP A 141 6.24 -23.00 -20.39
N GLY A 142 6.34 -21.66 -20.50
CA GLY A 142 5.22 -20.73 -20.36
C GLY A 142 4.81 -20.40 -18.93
N GLU A 143 5.57 -20.83 -17.91
CA GLU A 143 5.29 -20.42 -16.54
C GLU A 143 5.60 -18.95 -16.31
N VAL A 144 4.71 -18.25 -15.62
CA VAL A 144 4.84 -16.84 -15.28
C VAL A 144 5.91 -16.67 -14.21
N MET A 145 6.94 -15.90 -14.56
CA MET A 145 8.09 -15.65 -13.69
C MET A 145 8.11 -14.23 -13.12
N ALA A 146 7.40 -13.28 -13.72
CA ALA A 146 7.23 -11.97 -13.12
C ALA A 146 5.95 -11.28 -13.61
N VAL A 147 5.41 -10.42 -12.76
CA VAL A 147 4.24 -9.59 -13.02
C VAL A 147 4.48 -8.16 -12.55
N GLU A 148 3.76 -7.23 -13.17
CA GLU A 148 3.84 -5.81 -12.84
C GLU A 148 2.45 -5.15 -12.96
N GLN A 149 2.07 -4.37 -11.95
CA GLN A 149 0.97 -3.41 -11.99
C GLN A 149 1.57 -2.01 -11.82
N THR A 150 1.97 -1.39 -12.93
CA THR A 150 2.77 -0.16 -12.97
C THR A 150 2.08 0.99 -12.26
N GLU A 151 0.77 1.16 -12.46
CA GLU A 151 -0.02 2.24 -11.86
C GLU A 151 -0.03 2.19 -10.32
N LYS A 152 0.03 0.98 -9.75
CA LYS A 152 0.09 0.77 -8.31
C LYS A 152 1.49 0.52 -7.78
N GLN A 153 2.50 0.52 -8.66
CA GLN A 153 3.88 0.20 -8.32
C GLN A 153 4.02 -1.13 -7.56
N ILE A 154 3.26 -2.13 -8.02
CA ILE A 154 3.31 -3.49 -7.49
C ILE A 154 4.04 -4.36 -8.48
N TYR A 155 5.05 -5.05 -7.99
CA TYR A 155 5.95 -5.91 -8.77
C TYR A 155 6.05 -7.27 -8.12
N GLY A 156 6.11 -8.34 -8.92
CA GLY A 156 6.27 -9.68 -8.41
C GLY A 156 7.25 -10.50 -9.23
N VAL A 157 8.11 -11.27 -8.56
CA VAL A 157 8.98 -12.27 -9.20
C VAL A 157 8.76 -13.64 -8.54
N GLN A 158 8.47 -14.67 -9.36
CA GLN A 158 8.25 -16.03 -8.88
C GLN A 158 9.55 -16.73 -8.50
N PHE A 159 10.63 -16.35 -9.14
CA PHE A 159 11.98 -16.86 -8.86
C PHE A 159 12.64 -16.13 -7.68
N HIS A 160 13.83 -16.60 -7.29
CA HIS A 160 14.58 -16.10 -6.14
C HIS A 160 15.75 -15.21 -6.58
N PRO A 161 15.62 -13.88 -6.61
CA PRO A 161 16.70 -12.97 -6.97
C PRO A 161 17.87 -13.01 -5.96
N GLU A 162 17.61 -13.42 -4.72
CA GLU A 162 18.61 -13.55 -3.66
C GLU A 162 19.47 -14.80 -3.77
N SER A 163 19.12 -15.71 -4.67
CA SER A 163 19.88 -16.95 -4.87
C SER A 163 21.17 -16.70 -5.66
N VAL A 164 22.24 -17.36 -5.28
CA VAL A 164 23.49 -17.39 -6.05
C VAL A 164 23.30 -17.98 -7.47
N LEU A 165 22.21 -18.72 -7.67
CA LEU A 165 21.81 -19.27 -8.96
C LEU A 165 21.05 -18.27 -9.84
N THR A 166 20.82 -17.05 -9.38
CA THR A 166 20.27 -15.91 -10.14
C THR A 166 21.33 -14.80 -10.21
N PRO A 167 22.32 -14.89 -11.12
CA PRO A 167 23.46 -13.96 -11.12
C PRO A 167 23.07 -12.48 -11.26
N ASP A 168 21.99 -12.20 -12.00
CA ASP A 168 21.50 -10.85 -12.26
C ASP A 168 20.52 -10.34 -11.19
N GLY A 169 20.28 -11.11 -10.10
CA GLY A 169 19.28 -10.80 -9.09
C GLY A 169 19.50 -9.46 -8.36
N ARG A 170 20.77 -9.06 -8.16
CA ARG A 170 21.09 -7.77 -7.55
C ARG A 170 20.57 -6.59 -8.37
N GLN A 171 20.62 -6.67 -9.71
CA GLN A 171 20.13 -5.61 -10.58
C GLN A 171 18.62 -5.39 -10.43
N ILE A 172 17.85 -6.48 -10.23
CA ILE A 172 16.40 -6.42 -9.99
C ILE A 172 16.11 -5.61 -8.71
N ILE A 173 16.86 -5.88 -7.62
CA ILE A 173 16.70 -5.13 -6.37
C ILE A 173 17.11 -3.66 -6.53
N VAL A 174 18.20 -3.39 -7.26
CA VAL A 174 18.61 -2.00 -7.57
C VAL A 174 17.52 -1.26 -8.32
N ASN A 175 16.97 -1.88 -9.38
CA ASN A 175 15.90 -1.28 -10.18
C ASN A 175 14.64 -1.02 -9.33
N PHE A 176 14.26 -1.98 -8.47
CA PHE A 176 13.12 -1.81 -7.56
C PHE A 176 13.34 -0.66 -6.58
N LEU A 177 14.49 -0.58 -5.92
CA LEU A 177 14.80 0.46 -4.94
C LEU A 177 14.99 1.86 -5.56
N GLN A 178 15.14 1.94 -6.89
CA GLN A 178 15.13 3.19 -7.62
C GLN A 178 13.71 3.68 -7.96
N THR A 179 12.69 2.83 -7.79
CA THR A 179 11.32 3.31 -7.86
C THR A 179 11.14 4.34 -6.75
N GLN A 180 10.64 5.49 -7.11
CA GLN A 180 10.27 6.44 -6.07
C GLN A 180 8.96 5.94 -5.44
N LYS A 181 8.80 6.15 -4.13
CA LYS A 181 7.45 6.15 -3.55
C LYS A 181 6.57 6.86 -4.55
N GLY A 182 5.58 6.17 -5.06
CA GLY A 182 4.69 6.81 -5.99
C GLY A 182 4.35 8.16 -5.36
N GLU A 183 4.46 9.23 -6.14
CA GLU A 183 3.47 10.25 -5.96
C GLU A 183 2.17 9.47 -6.19
N GLY A 184 1.69 8.78 -5.15
CA GLY A 184 0.42 8.11 -5.15
C GLY A 184 -0.51 9.12 -5.69
N ARG A 185 -1.31 8.81 -6.74
CA ARG A 185 -2.13 9.81 -7.43
C ARG A 185 -2.31 10.93 -6.46
N ASN A 186 -1.60 12.04 -6.70
CA ASN A 186 -1.56 13.12 -5.72
C ASN A 186 -2.93 13.79 -5.88
N MET A 187 -3.94 13.03 -5.42
CA MET A 187 -5.35 13.33 -5.60
C MET A 187 -5.64 14.70 -5.00
N ILE A 188 -4.87 15.04 -3.96
CA ILE A 188 -4.92 16.38 -3.38
C ILE A 188 -4.45 17.47 -4.37
N LYS A 189 -3.45 17.19 -5.23
CA LYS A 189 -3.06 18.16 -6.28
C LYS A 189 -4.14 18.30 -7.34
N GLU A 190 -4.71 17.17 -7.76
CA GLU A 190 -5.81 17.18 -8.74
C GLU A 190 -7.05 17.87 -8.16
N ALA A 191 -7.38 17.57 -6.91
CA ALA A 191 -8.48 18.23 -6.20
C ALA A 191 -8.26 19.74 -6.10
N VAL A 192 -7.07 20.19 -5.69
CA VAL A 192 -6.71 21.61 -5.66
C VAL A 192 -6.91 22.24 -7.03
N ALA A 193 -6.43 21.60 -8.10
CA ALA A 193 -6.56 22.12 -9.47
C ALA A 193 -8.02 22.28 -9.93
N LYS A 194 -8.94 21.43 -9.47
CA LYS A 194 -10.39 21.55 -9.69
C LYS A 194 -11.02 22.63 -8.82
N LEU A 195 -10.76 22.59 -7.52
CA LEU A 195 -11.33 23.54 -6.55
C LEU A 195 -11.00 24.99 -6.87
N VAL A 196 -9.77 25.28 -7.33
CA VAL A 196 -9.36 26.65 -7.76
C VAL A 196 -10.16 27.14 -8.96
N LYS A 197 -10.74 26.22 -9.75
CA LYS A 197 -11.63 26.54 -10.88
C LYS A 197 -13.10 26.58 -10.48
N ASN A 198 -13.42 26.47 -9.18
CA ASN A 198 -14.78 26.32 -8.66
C ASN A 198 -15.50 25.05 -9.15
N GLU A 199 -14.76 23.98 -9.45
CA GLU A 199 -15.31 22.68 -9.81
C GLU A 199 -15.47 21.80 -8.57
N ASP A 200 -16.57 21.07 -8.48
CA ASP A 200 -16.79 20.09 -7.42
C ASP A 200 -15.91 18.86 -7.63
N ILE A 201 -15.42 18.28 -6.52
CA ILE A 201 -14.59 17.09 -6.58
C ILE A 201 -15.37 15.80 -6.27
N GLY A 202 -16.56 15.92 -5.72
CA GLY A 202 -17.45 14.81 -5.37
C GLY A 202 -16.95 13.95 -4.20
N TYR A 203 -17.76 12.93 -3.87
CA TYR A 203 -17.55 12.09 -2.71
C TYR A 203 -16.21 11.29 -2.75
N ASP A 204 -15.96 10.57 -3.86
CA ASP A 204 -14.81 9.66 -3.93
C ASP A 204 -13.46 10.38 -3.89
N MET A 205 -13.37 11.52 -4.59
CA MET A 205 -12.14 12.31 -4.57
C MET A 205 -11.94 12.97 -3.20
N ALA A 206 -12.97 13.52 -2.58
CA ALA A 206 -12.89 14.11 -1.25
C ALA A 206 -12.47 13.07 -0.19
N LYS A 207 -13.02 11.86 -0.26
CA LYS A 207 -12.64 10.73 0.58
C LYS A 207 -11.16 10.36 0.41
N THR A 208 -10.69 10.23 -0.84
CA THR A 208 -9.29 9.89 -1.14
C THR A 208 -8.33 10.97 -0.67
N VAL A 209 -8.66 12.24 -0.90
CA VAL A 209 -7.84 13.38 -0.42
C VAL A 209 -7.76 13.40 1.10
N MET A 210 -8.89 13.13 1.78
CA MET A 210 -8.90 13.07 3.23
C MET A 210 -8.04 11.91 3.76
N ASP A 211 -8.03 10.76 3.08
CA ASP A 211 -7.13 9.65 3.39
C ASP A 211 -5.64 10.07 3.25
N GLU A 212 -5.27 10.76 2.16
CA GLU A 212 -3.91 11.32 1.98
C GLU A 212 -3.52 12.31 3.10
N ILE A 213 -4.48 13.10 3.59
CA ILE A 213 -4.26 14.06 4.68
C ILE A 213 -4.10 13.35 6.01
N MET A 214 -5.00 12.43 6.34
CA MET A 214 -5.05 11.74 7.64
C MET A 214 -3.94 10.71 7.80
N SER A 215 -3.50 10.06 6.71
CA SER A 215 -2.34 9.17 6.69
C SER A 215 -1.00 9.90 6.80
N GLY A 216 -0.98 11.24 6.64
CA GLY A 216 0.25 12.03 6.67
C GLY A 216 1.02 12.05 5.34
N GLU A 217 0.45 11.54 4.26
CA GLU A 217 1.08 11.52 2.94
C GLU A 217 1.09 12.91 2.28
N ALA A 218 0.06 13.71 2.52
CA ALA A 218 -0.01 15.06 2.00
C ALA A 218 0.96 16.01 2.75
N SER A 219 1.73 16.80 1.99
CA SER A 219 2.57 17.85 2.59
C SER A 219 1.70 18.96 3.18
N ASP A 220 2.22 19.68 4.19
CA ASP A 220 1.49 20.78 4.83
C ASP A 220 1.13 21.90 3.84
N ILE A 221 1.95 22.10 2.81
CA ILE A 221 1.65 23.04 1.71
C ILE A 221 0.40 22.62 0.95
N LEU A 222 0.30 21.33 0.59
CA LEU A 222 -0.84 20.79 -0.14
C LEU A 222 -2.10 20.75 0.72
N LYS A 223 -1.99 20.40 2.01
CA LYS A 223 -3.10 20.47 2.98
C LYS A 223 -3.66 21.88 3.06
N SER A 224 -2.77 22.88 3.22
CA SER A 224 -3.17 24.29 3.29
C SER A 224 -3.83 24.76 1.99
N ALA A 225 -3.26 24.41 0.83
CA ALA A 225 -3.83 24.75 -0.47
C ALA A 225 -5.22 24.13 -0.68
N TYR A 226 -5.38 22.85 -0.32
CA TYR A 226 -6.65 22.11 -0.43
C TYR A 226 -7.74 22.72 0.45
N LEU A 227 -7.46 22.90 1.74
CA LEU A 227 -8.43 23.43 2.70
C LEU A 227 -8.84 24.88 2.34
N THR A 228 -7.89 25.69 1.88
CA THR A 228 -8.17 27.07 1.43
C THR A 228 -9.05 27.08 0.18
N ALA A 229 -8.72 26.28 -0.83
CA ALA A 229 -9.47 26.22 -2.07
C ALA A 229 -10.89 25.65 -1.85
N LEU A 230 -11.02 24.62 -1.01
CA LEU A 230 -12.30 24.02 -0.64
C LEU A 230 -13.20 25.03 0.09
N SER A 231 -12.65 25.72 1.09
CA SER A 231 -13.37 26.76 1.85
C SER A 231 -13.77 27.96 0.97
N GLN A 232 -12.94 28.33 -0.01
CA GLN A 232 -13.25 29.42 -0.93
C GLN A 232 -14.38 29.04 -1.90
N LYS A 233 -14.39 27.81 -2.40
CA LYS A 233 -15.44 27.31 -3.29
C LYS A 233 -16.76 27.10 -2.53
N GLY A 234 -16.68 26.71 -1.28
CA GLY A 234 -17.80 26.18 -0.49
C GLY A 234 -17.99 24.67 -0.73
N GLU A 235 -18.14 23.94 0.36
CA GLU A 235 -18.23 22.48 0.37
C GLU A 235 -19.60 21.99 -0.11
N THR A 236 -19.64 20.93 -0.89
CA THR A 236 -20.87 20.20 -1.21
C THR A 236 -21.16 19.12 -0.15
N ILE A 237 -22.41 18.65 -0.11
CA ILE A 237 -22.81 17.54 0.81
C ILE A 237 -21.97 16.28 0.54
N GLU A 238 -21.67 15.97 -0.72
CA GLU A 238 -20.88 14.83 -1.11
C GLU A 238 -19.44 14.94 -0.62
N GLU A 239 -18.82 16.11 -0.76
CA GLU A 239 -17.47 16.40 -0.30
C GLU A 239 -17.34 16.30 1.22
N ILE A 240 -18.32 16.86 1.95
CA ILE A 240 -18.39 16.76 3.41
C ILE A 240 -18.55 15.30 3.83
N THR A 241 -19.44 14.55 3.17
CA THR A 241 -19.73 13.16 3.53
C THR A 241 -18.53 12.26 3.32
N GLY A 242 -17.86 12.35 2.16
CA GLY A 242 -16.64 11.59 1.86
C GLY A 242 -15.50 11.89 2.83
N SER A 243 -15.29 13.17 3.12
CA SER A 243 -14.27 13.61 4.09
C SER A 243 -14.56 13.10 5.50
N ALA A 244 -15.82 13.22 5.97
CA ALA A 244 -16.21 12.80 7.31
C ALA A 244 -16.11 11.28 7.51
N GLU A 245 -16.46 10.50 6.49
CA GLU A 245 -16.34 9.04 6.55
C GLU A 245 -14.87 8.61 6.74
N GLU A 246 -13.96 9.20 5.98
CA GLU A 246 -12.54 8.87 6.09
C GLU A 246 -11.94 9.36 7.42
N MET A 247 -12.30 10.56 7.89
CA MET A 247 -11.88 11.03 9.22
C MET A 247 -12.33 10.09 10.34
N ARG A 248 -13.55 9.51 10.26
CA ARG A 248 -14.04 8.52 11.24
C ARG A 248 -13.21 7.24 11.26
N LYS A 249 -12.70 6.81 10.12
CA LYS A 249 -11.83 5.62 10.00
C LYS A 249 -10.52 5.82 10.78
N PHE A 250 -9.95 7.03 10.74
CA PHE A 250 -8.72 7.37 11.46
C PHE A 250 -8.97 7.78 12.93
N GLY A 251 -10.22 8.00 13.32
CA GLY A 251 -10.60 8.36 14.68
C GLY A 251 -10.25 7.26 15.70
N ARG A 252 -9.59 7.61 16.80
CA ARG A 252 -9.38 6.69 17.91
C ARG A 252 -10.72 6.35 18.55
N LYS A 253 -11.08 5.06 18.56
CA LYS A 253 -12.24 4.60 19.31
C LYS A 253 -11.93 4.66 20.81
N LEU A 254 -12.83 5.26 21.57
CA LEU A 254 -12.81 5.15 23.02
C LEU A 254 -13.12 3.69 23.38
N GLY A 255 -12.17 3.01 24.02
CA GLY A 255 -12.30 1.59 24.42
C GLY A 255 -13.26 1.33 25.60
N ALA A 256 -14.12 2.27 25.96
CA ALA A 256 -15.07 2.14 27.05
C ALA A 256 -16.49 2.05 26.50
N GLU A 257 -17.19 0.96 26.80
CA GLU A 257 -18.64 0.84 26.63
C GLU A 257 -19.35 1.56 27.81
N VAL A 258 -19.30 2.90 27.77
CA VAL A 258 -20.00 3.74 28.74
C VAL A 258 -21.03 4.56 27.99
N GLU A 259 -22.28 4.49 28.44
CA GLU A 259 -23.31 5.41 27.98
C GLU A 259 -22.94 6.82 28.49
N ALA A 260 -22.49 7.70 27.60
CA ALA A 260 -22.02 9.03 27.92
C ALA A 260 -22.76 10.07 27.10
N LEU A 261 -23.04 11.21 27.71
CA LEU A 261 -23.62 12.37 27.02
C LEU A 261 -22.54 13.11 26.24
N GLU A 262 -22.74 13.27 24.93
CA GLU A 262 -21.90 14.11 24.10
C GLU A 262 -22.40 15.56 24.13
N ILE A 263 -21.49 16.51 24.39
CA ILE A 263 -21.79 17.94 24.42
C ILE A 263 -20.72 18.67 23.59
N VAL A 264 -20.77 18.53 22.28
CA VAL A 264 -19.82 19.21 21.40
C VAL A 264 -20.52 20.36 20.68
N GLY A 265 -19.95 21.56 20.85
CA GLY A 265 -20.30 22.68 19.99
C GLY A 265 -19.61 22.54 18.63
N THR A 266 -20.28 22.94 17.55
CA THR A 266 -19.74 22.86 16.19
C THR A 266 -18.47 23.71 15.99
N GLY A 267 -18.25 24.74 16.81
CA GLY A 267 -17.12 25.67 16.67
C GLY A 267 -17.21 26.50 15.39
N GLY A 268 -16.28 27.42 15.22
CA GLY A 268 -16.13 28.15 13.95
C GLY A 268 -17.25 29.17 13.61
N ASP A 269 -18.20 29.38 14.50
CA ASP A 269 -19.32 30.33 14.31
C ASP A 269 -18.90 31.80 14.43
N GLY A 270 -17.63 32.08 14.75
CA GLY A 270 -17.10 33.44 14.91
C GLY A 270 -17.64 34.19 16.11
N SER A 271 -18.43 33.56 16.99
CA SER A 271 -19.12 34.22 18.09
C SER A 271 -18.20 34.78 19.19
N ASN A 272 -16.91 34.33 19.22
CA ASN A 272 -15.91 34.67 20.24
C ASN A 272 -16.42 34.55 21.70
N SER A 273 -17.41 33.67 21.91
CA SER A 273 -17.94 33.38 23.25
C SER A 273 -16.97 32.53 24.08
N PHE A 274 -17.15 32.52 25.41
CA PHE A 274 -16.42 31.57 26.23
C PHE A 274 -16.83 30.13 25.87
N ASN A 275 -15.97 29.15 26.17
CA ASN A 275 -16.18 27.75 25.80
C ASN A 275 -17.36 27.13 26.56
N ILE A 276 -18.59 27.39 26.06
CA ILE A 276 -19.86 26.99 26.67
C ILE A 276 -19.89 25.45 26.83
N SER A 277 -19.53 24.71 25.79
CA SER A 277 -19.62 23.24 25.81
C SER A 277 -18.66 22.62 26.82
N THR A 278 -17.45 23.14 27.00
CA THR A 278 -16.53 22.65 28.04
C THR A 278 -17.05 22.96 29.44
N THR A 279 -17.56 24.16 29.66
CA THR A 279 -18.13 24.54 30.96
C THR A 279 -19.35 23.68 31.28
N ALA A 280 -20.26 23.47 30.31
CA ALA A 280 -21.40 22.57 30.47
C ALA A 280 -21.00 21.15 30.78
N SER A 281 -19.97 20.61 30.10
CA SER A 281 -19.43 19.27 30.35
C SER A 281 -18.98 19.09 31.81
N ILE A 282 -18.27 20.08 32.36
CA ILE A 282 -17.82 20.07 33.75
C ILE A 282 -19.01 20.07 34.74
N VAL A 283 -19.98 20.92 34.51
CA VAL A 283 -21.18 21.02 35.38
C VAL A 283 -22.01 19.74 35.34
N ILE A 284 -22.23 19.17 34.16
CA ILE A 284 -22.99 17.93 33.98
C ILE A 284 -22.25 16.73 34.60
N SER A 285 -20.94 16.66 34.40
CA SER A 285 -20.11 15.63 35.02
C SER A 285 -20.12 15.72 36.54
N ALA A 286 -20.10 16.93 37.12
CA ALA A 286 -20.22 17.16 38.57
C ALA A 286 -21.62 16.76 39.09
N ALA A 287 -22.64 16.75 38.27
CA ALA A 287 -23.95 16.21 38.59
C ALA A 287 -24.07 14.69 38.47
N GLY A 288 -22.98 13.98 38.15
CA GLY A 288 -22.90 12.51 38.12
C GLY A 288 -23.26 11.90 36.77
N VAL A 289 -23.41 12.68 35.70
CA VAL A 289 -23.67 12.15 34.36
C VAL A 289 -22.32 11.99 33.62
N PRO A 290 -21.99 10.78 33.10
CA PRO A 290 -20.80 10.60 32.28
C PRO A 290 -20.88 11.47 31.02
N VAL A 291 -19.80 12.20 30.73
CA VAL A 291 -19.71 13.08 29.56
C VAL A 291 -18.51 12.68 28.72
N ALA A 292 -18.71 12.50 27.41
CA ALA A 292 -17.65 12.34 26.41
C ALA A 292 -17.47 13.65 25.64
N LYS A 293 -16.20 14.11 25.55
CA LYS A 293 -15.87 15.34 24.84
C LYS A 293 -14.50 15.25 24.20
#